data_38ec66c7258193bc405f71805efef634
#
_entry.id   38ec66c7258193bc405f71805efef634
#
_cell.length_a   1.000
_cell.length_b   1.000
_cell.length_c   1.000
_cell.angle_alpha   90.00
_cell.angle_beta   90.00
_cell.angle_gamma   90.00
#
_symmetry.space_group_name_H-M   'P 1'
#
loop_
_entity.id
_entity.type
_entity.pdbx_description
1 polymer ?
#
loop_
_entity_poly.entity_id
_entity_poly.type
_entity_poly.pdbx_seq_one_letter_code
_entity_poly.pdbx_strand_id
1 'polypeptide(L)'
;MKQQRSGFSVMRRLIVLVRPLAPFMALAVLLGVAGFVCAIFLTILGGWAILEVLGLGAPLALGGLFACAAAFALLRGVLRYGEQACNHFIAFKLLALIRDKVFTALRRLCPAKLEGRDKGDLIAVITADIELLEVFYAHTISPAAIALVMSVGMSVFIGAYHPLLGLLAAAAYLTVGAALPVLIARLGGNTGAQFRAQAGALSGYVLDSLRGLREVLQYHQGENRLAGLEERTEGLLHTEERMKGRAAWSMALTNTVILTFSLGMLAAAAGLYFAGAVRFDGVLIPLTALMSSFGPVVALANLGSTLQNTLAAGNRVLDILDEEPLVHEIAGGQTTAFSGAACEDVSFSYGEEPVLSRVSLHIPQGRVVGITGRSGSGKSTLLRLLMRFWDADGGAVRVSSRDVREVNTGDLRRMEGFVTQETHLFRDSIASNLRIAKRDATQAELEAACKKASVHEFILSLPKGYDTPVGELGDTLSGGERQRLGLARAFLHDAPFLLLDEPTSNLDSLNEGVILRSLQSERGGRTVVLVSHRASTMAVADEVYAAQEGRLS
;
A
#
# COMPACT_ATOMS: atom_id res chain seq x y z
N MET A 1 19.77 -3.56 -8.32
CA MET A 1 18.61 -4.24 -8.93
C MET A 1 17.95 -5.12 -7.88
N LYS A 2 16.72 -4.79 -7.41
CA LYS A 2 15.99 -5.66 -6.47
C LYS A 2 15.66 -6.98 -7.18
N GLN A 3 16.02 -8.10 -6.57
CA GLN A 3 15.73 -9.44 -7.10
C GLN A 3 14.21 -9.61 -7.23
N GLN A 4 13.70 -9.73 -8.44
CA GLN A 4 12.28 -9.98 -8.69
C GLN A 4 11.94 -11.36 -8.14
N ARG A 5 11.14 -11.42 -7.04
CA ARG A 5 10.70 -12.68 -6.44
C ARG A 5 9.87 -13.47 -7.45
N SER A 6 10.01 -14.80 -7.47
CA SER A 6 9.12 -15.64 -8.28
C SER A 6 7.67 -15.49 -7.79
N GLY A 7 6.70 -15.51 -8.72
CA GLY A 7 5.27 -15.41 -8.37
C GLY A 7 4.83 -16.44 -7.32
N PHE A 8 5.42 -17.65 -7.34
CA PHE A 8 5.18 -18.67 -6.33
C PHE A 8 5.68 -18.28 -4.94
N SER A 9 6.84 -17.62 -4.84
CA SER A 9 7.37 -17.11 -3.57
C SER A 9 6.47 -16.03 -3.00
N VAL A 10 6.01 -15.08 -3.84
CA VAL A 10 5.06 -14.03 -3.45
C VAL A 10 3.76 -14.66 -2.94
N MET A 11 3.18 -15.60 -3.70
CA MET A 11 1.94 -16.30 -3.32
C MET A 11 2.06 -17.01 -1.98
N ARG A 12 3.15 -17.77 -1.75
CA ARG A 12 3.38 -18.47 -0.49
C ARG A 12 3.44 -17.50 0.71
N ARG A 13 4.10 -16.35 0.54
CA ARG A 13 4.19 -15.33 1.60
C ARG A 13 2.85 -14.67 1.88
N LEU A 14 2.08 -14.34 0.84
CA LEU A 14 0.73 -13.80 0.99
C LEU A 14 -0.20 -14.79 1.71
N ILE A 15 -0.12 -16.09 1.40
CA ILE A 15 -0.88 -17.13 2.10
C ILE A 15 -0.53 -17.18 3.60
N VAL A 16 0.74 -17.02 3.97
CA VAL A 16 1.15 -17.00 5.38
C VAL A 16 0.50 -15.84 6.15
N LEU A 17 0.23 -14.72 5.51
CA LEU A 17 -0.47 -13.58 6.14
C LEU A 17 -1.93 -13.91 6.53
N VAL A 18 -2.55 -14.91 5.88
CA VAL A 18 -3.92 -15.36 6.19
C VAL A 18 -3.98 -16.22 7.45
N ARG A 19 -2.87 -16.74 7.94
CA ARG A 19 -2.82 -17.71 9.06
C ARG A 19 -3.71 -17.33 10.26
N PRO A 20 -3.80 -16.05 10.69
CA PRO A 20 -4.69 -15.66 11.79
C PRO A 20 -6.19 -15.85 11.49
N LEU A 21 -6.57 -15.90 10.21
CA LEU A 21 -7.95 -16.02 9.72
C LEU A 21 -8.25 -17.40 9.11
N ALA A 22 -7.34 -18.37 9.28
CA ALA A 22 -7.49 -19.73 8.75
C ALA A 22 -8.83 -20.42 9.12
N PRO A 23 -9.40 -20.26 10.33
CA PRO A 23 -10.70 -20.84 10.64
C PRO A 23 -11.83 -20.28 9.76
N PHE A 24 -11.84 -18.98 9.50
CA PHE A 24 -12.83 -18.36 8.62
C PHE A 24 -12.65 -18.79 7.16
N MET A 25 -11.40 -19.00 6.72
CA MET A 25 -11.08 -19.53 5.40
C MET A 25 -11.61 -20.98 5.25
N ALA A 26 -11.39 -21.83 6.25
CA ALA A 26 -11.93 -23.18 6.26
C ALA A 26 -13.46 -23.20 6.21
N LEU A 27 -14.11 -22.32 6.97
CA LEU A 27 -15.56 -22.14 6.95
C LEU A 27 -16.06 -21.68 5.57
N ALA A 28 -15.40 -20.71 4.95
CA ALA A 28 -15.73 -20.24 3.59
C ALA A 28 -15.65 -21.37 2.56
N VAL A 29 -14.59 -22.17 2.61
CA VAL A 29 -14.42 -23.36 1.72
C VAL A 29 -15.51 -24.38 1.97
N LEU A 30 -15.84 -24.69 3.22
CA LEU A 30 -16.88 -25.65 3.58
C LEU A 30 -18.27 -25.19 3.08
N LEU A 31 -18.62 -23.93 3.33
CA LEU A 31 -19.90 -23.34 2.85
C LEU A 31 -19.95 -23.30 1.32
N GLY A 32 -18.85 -22.98 0.67
CA GLY A 32 -18.74 -22.95 -0.79
C GLY A 32 -18.90 -24.35 -1.39
N VAL A 33 -18.21 -25.37 -0.86
CA VAL A 33 -18.37 -26.77 -1.29
C VAL A 33 -19.82 -27.23 -1.12
N ALA A 34 -20.41 -27.01 0.06
CA ALA A 34 -21.81 -27.36 0.32
C ALA A 34 -22.78 -26.63 -0.63
N GLY A 35 -22.53 -25.34 -0.90
CA GLY A 35 -23.33 -24.55 -1.84
C GLY A 35 -23.24 -25.07 -3.29
N PHE A 36 -22.06 -25.47 -3.75
CA PHE A 36 -21.88 -26.07 -5.06
C PHE A 36 -22.46 -27.48 -5.13
N VAL A 37 -22.34 -28.29 -4.09
CA VAL A 37 -23.01 -29.59 -4.01
C VAL A 37 -24.53 -29.39 -4.17
N CYS A 38 -25.17 -28.50 -3.42
CA CYS A 38 -26.58 -28.19 -3.59
C CYS A 38 -26.93 -27.79 -5.03
N ALA A 39 -26.09 -26.95 -5.66
CA ALA A 39 -26.33 -26.47 -7.03
C ALA A 39 -26.24 -27.60 -8.06
N ILE A 40 -25.25 -28.46 -7.96
CA ILE A 40 -24.99 -29.57 -8.89
C ILE A 40 -26.05 -30.66 -8.70
N PHE A 41 -26.33 -31.01 -7.43
CA PHE A 41 -27.32 -32.05 -7.15
C PHE A 41 -28.76 -31.66 -7.51
N LEU A 42 -29.05 -30.34 -7.66
CA LEU A 42 -30.34 -29.89 -8.18
C LEU A 42 -30.60 -30.43 -9.58
N THR A 43 -29.60 -30.43 -10.47
CA THR A 43 -29.69 -31.00 -11.83
C THR A 43 -29.69 -32.52 -11.81
N ILE A 44 -28.90 -33.14 -10.92
CA ILE A 44 -28.86 -34.60 -10.76
C ILE A 44 -30.20 -35.14 -10.24
N LEU A 45 -30.83 -34.46 -9.26
CA LEU A 45 -32.18 -34.78 -8.76
C LEU A 45 -33.22 -34.71 -9.89
N GLY A 46 -33.10 -33.72 -10.79
CA GLY A 46 -33.91 -33.66 -12.01
C GLY A 46 -33.69 -34.88 -12.94
N GLY A 47 -32.45 -35.32 -13.10
CA GLY A 47 -32.11 -36.53 -13.82
C GLY A 47 -32.73 -37.80 -13.19
N TRP A 48 -32.61 -37.94 -11.87
CA TRP A 48 -33.26 -39.05 -11.16
C TRP A 48 -34.78 -38.99 -11.22
N ALA A 49 -35.39 -37.80 -11.21
CA ALA A 49 -36.85 -37.65 -11.38
C ALA A 49 -37.29 -38.13 -12.76
N ILE A 50 -36.52 -37.87 -13.83
CA ILE A 50 -36.80 -38.42 -15.16
C ILE A 50 -36.72 -39.93 -15.15
N LEU A 51 -35.68 -40.53 -14.53
CA LEU A 51 -35.55 -41.98 -14.42
C LEU A 51 -36.72 -42.64 -13.70
N GLU A 52 -37.20 -42.03 -12.63
CA GLU A 52 -38.36 -42.50 -11.85
C GLU A 52 -39.64 -42.46 -12.71
N VAL A 53 -39.89 -41.38 -13.44
CA VAL A 53 -41.06 -41.27 -14.34
C VAL A 53 -41.01 -42.32 -15.47
N LEU A 54 -39.82 -42.64 -15.92
CA LEU A 54 -39.60 -43.69 -16.97
C LEU A 54 -39.70 -45.13 -16.41
N GLY A 55 -39.87 -45.31 -15.10
CA GLY A 55 -39.92 -46.62 -14.46
C GLY A 55 -38.55 -47.34 -14.40
N LEU A 56 -37.46 -46.58 -14.59
CA LEU A 56 -36.08 -47.13 -14.58
C LEU A 56 -35.48 -47.18 -13.16
N GLY A 57 -36.20 -46.68 -12.16
CA GLY A 57 -35.82 -46.65 -10.77
C GLY A 57 -34.91 -45.49 -10.41
N ALA A 58 -35.24 -44.83 -9.32
CA ALA A 58 -34.45 -43.76 -8.73
C ALA A 58 -34.16 -44.02 -7.24
N PRO A 59 -33.18 -43.35 -6.63
CA PRO A 59 -32.87 -43.52 -5.20
C PRO A 59 -34.00 -43.16 -4.25
N LEU A 60 -34.93 -42.32 -4.68
CA LEU A 60 -36.07 -41.80 -3.91
C LEU A 60 -37.30 -41.74 -4.81
N ALA A 61 -38.50 -41.87 -4.20
CA ALA A 61 -39.75 -41.59 -4.89
C ALA A 61 -39.85 -40.14 -5.34
N LEU A 62 -40.63 -39.86 -6.38
CA LEU A 62 -40.75 -38.54 -7.03
C LEU A 62 -41.00 -37.39 -6.06
N GLY A 63 -41.90 -37.58 -5.08
CA GLY A 63 -42.18 -36.57 -4.04
C GLY A 63 -40.97 -36.24 -3.16
N GLY A 64 -40.14 -37.24 -2.84
CA GLY A 64 -38.91 -37.09 -2.10
C GLY A 64 -37.83 -36.32 -2.91
N LEU A 65 -37.73 -36.63 -4.22
CA LEU A 65 -36.79 -35.93 -5.12
C LEU A 65 -37.12 -34.43 -5.24
N PHE A 66 -38.43 -34.09 -5.37
CA PHE A 66 -38.84 -32.70 -5.43
C PHE A 66 -38.67 -31.99 -4.06
N ALA A 67 -38.94 -32.66 -2.94
CA ALA A 67 -38.69 -32.10 -1.60
C ALA A 67 -37.19 -31.82 -1.39
N CYS A 68 -36.30 -32.74 -1.77
CA CYS A 68 -34.85 -32.54 -1.74
C CYS A 68 -34.41 -31.40 -2.66
N ALA A 69 -34.96 -31.30 -3.88
CA ALA A 69 -34.67 -30.23 -4.81
C ALA A 69 -35.06 -28.86 -4.26
N ALA A 70 -36.26 -28.74 -3.65
CA ALA A 70 -36.70 -27.52 -3.00
C ALA A 70 -35.80 -27.14 -1.81
N ALA A 71 -35.43 -28.11 -0.97
CA ALA A 71 -34.50 -27.88 0.13
C ALA A 71 -33.12 -27.41 -0.36
N PHE A 72 -32.55 -28.04 -1.38
CA PHE A 72 -31.26 -27.65 -1.97
C PHE A 72 -31.32 -26.27 -2.63
N ALA A 73 -32.43 -25.93 -3.30
CA ALA A 73 -32.62 -24.62 -3.90
C ALA A 73 -32.61 -23.49 -2.85
N LEU A 74 -33.27 -23.68 -1.73
CA LEU A 74 -33.30 -22.73 -0.60
C LEU A 74 -31.93 -22.67 0.09
N LEU A 75 -31.35 -23.83 0.41
CA LEU A 75 -30.08 -23.92 1.14
C LEU A 75 -28.92 -23.33 0.36
N ARG A 76 -28.89 -23.52 -0.97
CA ARG A 76 -27.87 -22.96 -1.87
C ARG A 76 -27.71 -21.44 -1.68
N GLY A 77 -28.82 -20.69 -1.57
CA GLY A 77 -28.79 -19.24 -1.41
C GLY A 77 -28.12 -18.83 -0.08
N VAL A 78 -28.52 -19.51 1.02
CA VAL A 78 -27.97 -19.23 2.36
C VAL A 78 -26.47 -19.59 2.41
N LEU A 79 -26.10 -20.76 1.89
CA LEU A 79 -24.71 -21.21 1.86
C LEU A 79 -23.83 -20.28 1.03
N ARG A 80 -24.32 -19.82 -0.12
CA ARG A 80 -23.59 -18.87 -0.99
C ARG A 80 -23.42 -17.52 -0.32
N TYR A 81 -24.47 -17.02 0.37
CA TYR A 81 -24.37 -15.81 1.15
C TYR A 81 -23.32 -15.94 2.26
N GLY A 82 -23.36 -17.03 3.04
CA GLY A 82 -22.39 -17.30 4.10
C GLY A 82 -20.93 -17.39 3.58
N GLU A 83 -20.73 -18.08 2.47
CA GLU A 83 -19.42 -18.16 1.80
C GLU A 83 -18.90 -16.76 1.43
N GLN A 84 -19.71 -15.94 0.75
CA GLN A 84 -19.33 -14.59 0.35
C GLN A 84 -19.08 -13.68 1.56
N ALA A 85 -19.92 -13.74 2.58
CA ALA A 85 -19.74 -12.98 3.80
C ALA A 85 -18.41 -13.33 4.49
N CYS A 86 -18.04 -14.61 4.57
CA CYS A 86 -16.75 -15.04 5.09
C CYS A 86 -15.57 -14.54 4.23
N ASN A 87 -15.67 -14.66 2.92
CA ASN A 87 -14.61 -14.23 1.99
C ASN A 87 -14.35 -12.72 2.10
N HIS A 88 -15.40 -11.89 2.11
CA HIS A 88 -15.25 -10.44 2.28
C HIS A 88 -14.77 -10.06 3.67
N PHE A 89 -15.26 -10.72 4.73
CA PHE A 89 -14.74 -10.50 6.09
C PHE A 89 -13.24 -10.75 6.17
N ILE A 90 -12.75 -11.87 5.59
CA ILE A 90 -11.33 -12.20 5.55
C ILE A 90 -10.57 -11.12 4.78
N ALA A 91 -11.05 -10.73 3.59
CA ALA A 91 -10.41 -9.74 2.75
C ALA A 91 -10.26 -8.40 3.48
N PHE A 92 -11.33 -7.82 4.00
CA PHE A 92 -11.28 -6.52 4.69
C PHE A 92 -10.41 -6.56 5.97
N LYS A 93 -10.48 -7.66 6.73
CA LYS A 93 -9.64 -7.80 7.93
C LYS A 93 -8.16 -7.90 7.58
N LEU A 94 -7.82 -8.60 6.50
CA LEU A 94 -6.44 -8.70 6.01
C LEU A 94 -5.94 -7.40 5.42
N LEU A 95 -6.76 -6.66 4.66
CA LEU A 95 -6.40 -5.33 4.15
C LEU A 95 -6.04 -4.39 5.29
N ALA A 96 -6.85 -4.35 6.36
CA ALA A 96 -6.56 -3.54 7.55
C ALA A 96 -5.23 -3.96 8.20
N LEU A 97 -4.99 -5.27 8.35
CA LEU A 97 -3.75 -5.81 8.94
C LEU A 97 -2.53 -5.50 8.06
N ILE A 98 -2.66 -5.60 6.74
CA ILE A 98 -1.57 -5.29 5.81
C ILE A 98 -1.26 -3.80 5.82
N ARG A 99 -2.29 -2.92 5.83
CA ARG A 99 -2.10 -1.47 5.96
C ARG A 99 -1.38 -1.09 7.25
N ASP A 100 -1.75 -1.68 8.36
CA ASP A 100 -1.08 -1.47 9.65
C ASP A 100 0.41 -1.88 9.59
N LYS A 101 0.70 -3.08 9.05
CA LYS A 101 2.08 -3.55 8.87
C LYS A 101 2.89 -2.66 7.94
N VAL A 102 2.32 -2.24 6.80
CA VAL A 102 3.00 -1.34 5.85
C VAL A 102 3.25 0.01 6.48
N PHE A 103 2.27 0.59 7.19
CA PHE A 103 2.45 1.84 7.89
C PHE A 103 3.54 1.75 8.96
N THR A 104 3.56 0.65 9.73
CA THR A 104 4.61 0.39 10.72
C THR A 104 5.99 0.26 10.07
N ALA A 105 6.08 -0.42 8.92
CA ALA A 105 7.33 -0.52 8.16
C ALA A 105 7.79 0.85 7.64
N LEU A 106 6.90 1.64 7.03
CA LEU A 106 7.20 2.98 6.54
C LEU A 106 7.68 3.90 7.66
N ARG A 107 7.03 3.86 8.84
CA ARG A 107 7.46 4.64 10.01
C ARG A 107 8.89 4.27 10.43
N ARG A 108 9.26 2.99 10.37
CA ARG A 108 10.61 2.51 10.67
C ARG A 108 11.65 2.90 9.60
N LEU A 109 11.22 3.03 8.34
CA LEU A 109 12.08 3.42 7.22
C LEU A 109 12.29 4.94 7.13
N CYS A 110 11.41 5.73 7.74
CA CYS A 110 11.45 7.20 7.73
C CYS A 110 12.56 7.73 8.67
N PRO A 111 13.22 8.85 8.29
CA PRO A 111 13.13 9.52 6.98
C PRO A 111 14.09 8.98 5.92
N ALA A 112 15.19 8.33 6.33
CA ALA A 112 16.36 8.04 5.50
C ALA A 112 16.06 7.26 4.21
N LYS A 113 15.15 6.27 4.26
CA LYS A 113 14.78 5.46 3.09
C LYS A 113 13.65 6.06 2.25
N LEU A 114 12.87 6.99 2.82
CA LEU A 114 11.73 7.58 2.15
C LEU A 114 12.04 8.92 1.49
N GLU A 115 13.09 9.60 1.92
CA GLU A 115 13.55 10.83 1.30
C GLU A 115 14.06 10.53 -0.12
N GLY A 116 13.58 11.30 -1.11
CA GLY A 116 13.86 11.09 -2.53
C GLY A 116 12.97 10.05 -3.23
N ARG A 117 12.10 9.32 -2.50
CA ARG A 117 11.09 8.45 -3.13
C ARG A 117 9.90 9.25 -3.62
N ASP A 118 9.32 8.80 -4.71
CA ASP A 118 8.05 9.35 -5.19
C ASP A 118 6.94 9.07 -4.18
N LYS A 119 6.38 10.15 -3.61
CA LYS A 119 5.26 10.07 -2.66
C LYS A 119 4.01 9.46 -3.31
N GLY A 120 3.79 9.70 -4.61
CA GLY A 120 2.68 9.12 -5.36
C GLY A 120 2.79 7.60 -5.46
N ASP A 121 3.99 7.06 -5.68
CA ASP A 121 4.20 5.60 -5.70
C ASP A 121 3.94 4.98 -4.32
N LEU A 122 4.40 5.60 -3.24
CA LEU A 122 4.11 5.13 -1.88
C LEU A 122 2.60 5.13 -1.56
N ILE A 123 1.89 6.19 -1.94
CA ILE A 123 0.44 6.27 -1.78
C ILE A 123 -0.24 5.17 -2.60
N ALA A 124 0.18 4.95 -3.84
CA ALA A 124 -0.36 3.89 -4.70
C ALA A 124 -0.19 2.50 -4.08
N VAL A 125 0.95 2.22 -3.42
CA VAL A 125 1.17 0.94 -2.71
C VAL A 125 0.22 0.81 -1.53
N ILE A 126 0.04 1.86 -0.71
CA ILE A 126 -0.82 1.81 0.50
C ILE A 126 -2.30 1.71 0.15
N THR A 127 -2.72 2.25 -0.99
CA THR A 127 -4.11 2.26 -1.44
C THR A 127 -4.36 1.17 -2.49
N ALA A 128 -4.04 1.43 -3.74
CA ALA A 128 -4.41 0.60 -4.88
C ALA A 128 -3.78 -0.81 -4.85
N ASP A 129 -2.48 -0.93 -4.45
CA ASP A 129 -1.84 -2.25 -4.43
C ASP A 129 -2.39 -3.13 -3.32
N ILE A 130 -2.61 -2.56 -2.12
CA ILE A 130 -3.22 -3.32 -1.03
C ILE A 130 -4.64 -3.73 -1.41
N GLU A 131 -5.45 -2.86 -2.06
CA GLU A 131 -6.79 -3.21 -2.54
C GLU A 131 -6.77 -4.34 -3.58
N LEU A 132 -5.78 -4.37 -4.48
CA LEU A 132 -5.62 -5.51 -5.40
C LEU A 132 -5.39 -6.85 -4.68
N LEU A 133 -4.87 -6.84 -3.45
CA LEU A 133 -4.72 -8.07 -2.66
C LEU A 133 -6.06 -8.63 -2.18
N GLU A 134 -7.13 -7.82 -2.12
CA GLU A 134 -8.49 -8.33 -1.85
C GLU A 134 -8.87 -9.44 -2.81
N VAL A 135 -8.61 -9.23 -4.11
CA VAL A 135 -8.90 -10.22 -5.15
C VAL A 135 -8.19 -11.55 -4.89
N PHE A 136 -6.95 -11.51 -4.38
CA PHE A 136 -6.22 -12.73 -4.03
C PHE A 136 -6.89 -13.47 -2.88
N TYR A 137 -7.27 -12.78 -1.83
CA TYR A 137 -7.80 -13.40 -0.62
C TYR A 137 -9.25 -13.84 -0.76
N ALA A 138 -10.11 -13.01 -1.36
CA ALA A 138 -11.54 -13.31 -1.50
C ALA A 138 -11.84 -14.19 -2.73
N HIS A 139 -11.09 -14.02 -3.82
CA HIS A 139 -11.46 -14.60 -5.12
C HIS A 139 -10.44 -15.61 -5.67
N THR A 140 -9.32 -15.88 -4.98
CA THR A 140 -8.33 -16.85 -5.45
C THR A 140 -8.21 -18.06 -4.52
N ILE A 141 -7.94 -17.85 -3.23
CA ILE A 141 -7.61 -18.96 -2.30
C ILE A 141 -8.82 -19.87 -2.09
N SER A 142 -9.96 -19.28 -1.66
CA SER A 142 -11.18 -20.03 -1.36
C SER A 142 -11.74 -20.70 -2.63
N PRO A 143 -11.93 -20.02 -3.78
CA PRO A 143 -12.38 -20.65 -5.01
C PRO A 143 -11.45 -21.75 -5.53
N ALA A 144 -10.13 -21.62 -5.38
CA ALA A 144 -9.19 -22.64 -5.79
C ALA A 144 -9.34 -23.94 -4.94
N ALA A 145 -9.48 -23.77 -3.62
CA ALA A 145 -9.73 -24.89 -2.73
C ALA A 145 -11.09 -25.57 -3.02
N ILE A 146 -12.14 -24.78 -3.24
CA ILE A 146 -13.47 -25.27 -3.59
C ILE A 146 -13.41 -26.02 -4.93
N ALA A 147 -12.77 -25.47 -5.96
CA ALA A 147 -12.63 -26.10 -7.27
C ALA A 147 -11.91 -27.45 -7.18
N LEU A 148 -10.84 -27.52 -6.38
CA LEU A 148 -10.11 -28.78 -6.18
C LEU A 148 -10.98 -29.85 -5.51
N VAL A 149 -11.65 -29.50 -4.40
CA VAL A 149 -12.52 -30.44 -3.66
C VAL A 149 -13.68 -30.92 -4.54
N MET A 150 -14.32 -29.99 -5.26
CA MET A 150 -15.43 -30.31 -6.15
C MET A 150 -14.98 -31.16 -7.34
N SER A 151 -13.84 -30.87 -7.96
CA SER A 151 -13.33 -31.66 -9.09
C SER A 151 -13.03 -33.09 -8.68
N VAL A 152 -12.38 -33.29 -7.53
CA VAL A 152 -12.11 -34.62 -7.00
C VAL A 152 -13.41 -35.34 -6.63
N GLY A 153 -14.29 -34.68 -5.86
CA GLY A 153 -15.57 -35.26 -5.42
C GLY A 153 -16.46 -35.68 -6.61
N MET A 154 -16.59 -34.80 -7.62
CA MET A 154 -17.40 -35.10 -8.79
C MET A 154 -16.77 -36.16 -9.71
N SER A 155 -15.45 -36.21 -9.83
CA SER A 155 -14.78 -37.30 -10.58
C SER A 155 -15.01 -38.65 -9.91
N VAL A 156 -14.97 -38.73 -8.59
CA VAL A 156 -15.29 -39.93 -7.82
C VAL A 156 -16.76 -40.31 -7.98
N PHE A 157 -17.67 -39.33 -7.85
CA PHE A 157 -19.12 -39.56 -8.02
C PHE A 157 -19.45 -40.12 -9.42
N ILE A 158 -18.93 -39.47 -10.47
CA ILE A 158 -19.13 -39.95 -11.86
C ILE A 158 -18.45 -41.29 -12.07
N GLY A 159 -17.25 -41.47 -11.49
CA GLY A 159 -16.49 -42.74 -11.54
C GLY A 159 -17.17 -43.92 -10.87
N ALA A 160 -18.09 -43.67 -9.92
CA ALA A 160 -18.89 -44.73 -9.31
C ALA A 160 -19.88 -45.43 -10.28
N TYR A 161 -20.25 -44.74 -11.37
CA TYR A 161 -21.03 -45.37 -12.48
C TYR A 161 -20.15 -46.21 -13.38
N HIS A 162 -18.96 -45.64 -13.77
CA HIS A 162 -17.95 -46.38 -14.51
C HIS A 162 -16.58 -45.65 -14.44
N PRO A 163 -15.46 -46.31 -14.15
CA PRO A 163 -14.14 -45.69 -13.99
C PRO A 163 -13.70 -44.81 -15.17
N LEU A 164 -13.99 -45.23 -16.40
CA LEU A 164 -13.66 -44.47 -17.62
C LEU A 164 -14.34 -43.10 -17.63
N LEU A 165 -15.62 -43.01 -17.19
CA LEU A 165 -16.36 -41.73 -17.10
C LEU A 165 -15.78 -40.83 -16.04
N GLY A 166 -15.35 -41.38 -14.88
CA GLY A 166 -14.64 -40.65 -13.84
C GLY A 166 -13.31 -40.09 -14.31
N LEU A 167 -12.52 -40.86 -15.06
CA LEU A 167 -11.27 -40.40 -15.67
C LEU A 167 -11.51 -39.28 -16.70
N LEU A 168 -12.57 -39.43 -17.52
CA LEU A 168 -12.94 -38.38 -18.48
C LEU A 168 -13.34 -37.08 -17.79
N ALA A 169 -14.10 -37.16 -16.69
CA ALA A 169 -14.45 -36.01 -15.86
C ALA A 169 -13.21 -35.33 -15.23
N ALA A 170 -12.29 -36.14 -14.68
CA ALA A 170 -11.04 -35.64 -14.13
C ALA A 170 -10.18 -34.92 -15.20
N ALA A 171 -10.09 -35.50 -16.41
CA ALA A 171 -9.40 -34.91 -17.55
C ALA A 171 -10.07 -33.58 -17.97
N ALA A 172 -11.41 -33.51 -17.98
CA ALA A 172 -12.17 -32.31 -18.28
C ALA A 172 -11.87 -31.17 -17.26
N TYR A 173 -11.93 -31.46 -15.95
CA TYR A 173 -11.65 -30.47 -14.91
C TYR A 173 -10.19 -30.04 -14.94
N LEU A 174 -9.23 -30.93 -15.15
CA LEU A 174 -7.83 -30.56 -15.26
C LEU A 174 -7.55 -29.68 -16.49
N THR A 175 -8.20 -30.02 -17.63
CA THR A 175 -8.06 -29.22 -18.85
C THR A 175 -8.62 -27.84 -18.69
N VAL A 176 -9.86 -27.67 -18.19
CA VAL A 176 -10.53 -26.40 -18.03
C VAL A 176 -9.94 -25.60 -16.86
N GLY A 177 -9.58 -26.23 -15.74
CA GLY A 177 -9.13 -25.57 -14.53
C GLY A 177 -7.63 -25.27 -14.47
N ALA A 178 -6.80 -26.00 -15.23
CA ALA A 178 -5.35 -25.81 -15.17
C ALA A 178 -4.71 -25.63 -16.55
N ALA A 179 -4.90 -26.58 -17.47
CA ALA A 179 -4.19 -26.52 -18.75
C ALA A 179 -4.58 -25.29 -19.58
N LEU A 180 -5.86 -25.03 -19.70
CA LEU A 180 -6.39 -23.92 -20.50
C LEU A 180 -6.01 -22.54 -19.94
N PRO A 181 -6.16 -22.25 -18.63
CA PRO A 181 -5.70 -20.99 -18.04
C PRO A 181 -4.19 -20.75 -18.21
N VAL A 182 -3.36 -21.80 -18.07
CA VAL A 182 -1.91 -21.69 -18.27
C VAL A 182 -1.58 -21.38 -19.74
N LEU A 183 -2.28 -22.04 -20.68
CA LEU A 183 -2.12 -21.79 -22.12
C LEU A 183 -2.52 -20.33 -22.46
N ILE A 184 -3.68 -19.89 -22.00
CA ILE A 184 -4.19 -18.52 -22.21
C ILE A 184 -3.25 -17.49 -21.61
N ALA A 185 -2.73 -17.73 -20.38
CA ALA A 185 -1.79 -16.84 -19.73
C ALA A 185 -0.47 -16.71 -20.53
N ARG A 186 0.05 -17.81 -21.10
CA ARG A 186 1.24 -17.78 -21.95
C ARG A 186 1.02 -17.03 -23.26
N LEU A 187 -0.16 -17.15 -23.86
CA LEU A 187 -0.52 -16.46 -25.11
C LEU A 187 -0.95 -15.00 -24.89
N GLY A 188 -1.37 -14.67 -23.68
CA GLY A 188 -1.97 -13.38 -23.34
C GLY A 188 -1.02 -12.16 -23.39
N GLY A 189 0.30 -12.36 -23.25
CA GLY A 189 1.29 -11.27 -23.23
C GLY A 189 1.01 -10.20 -22.15
N ASN A 190 1.59 -9.00 -22.34
CA ASN A 190 1.54 -7.90 -21.34
C ASN A 190 0.43 -6.85 -21.59
N THR A 191 -0.64 -7.19 -22.31
CA THR A 191 -1.68 -6.21 -22.72
C THR A 191 -2.35 -5.51 -21.53
N GLY A 192 -2.60 -6.23 -20.44
CA GLY A 192 -3.15 -5.62 -19.21
C GLY A 192 -2.19 -4.64 -18.52
N ALA A 193 -0.89 -4.90 -18.58
CA ALA A 193 0.12 -3.97 -18.05
C ALA A 193 0.24 -2.72 -18.95
N GLN A 194 0.18 -2.90 -20.27
CA GLN A 194 0.16 -1.79 -21.23
C GLN A 194 -1.06 -0.90 -21.04
N PHE A 195 -2.25 -1.48 -20.89
CA PHE A 195 -3.48 -0.73 -20.63
C PHE A 195 -3.36 0.13 -19.37
N ARG A 196 -2.85 -0.42 -18.26
CA ARG A 196 -2.66 0.35 -17.02
C ARG A 196 -1.61 1.46 -17.16
N ALA A 197 -0.51 1.21 -17.85
CA ALA A 197 0.51 2.22 -18.09
C ALA A 197 -0.05 3.39 -18.93
N GLN A 198 -0.83 3.08 -19.98
CA GLN A 198 -1.49 4.09 -20.81
C GLN A 198 -2.56 4.85 -20.04
N ALA A 199 -3.39 4.17 -19.22
CA ALA A 199 -4.39 4.81 -18.37
C ALA A 199 -3.74 5.73 -17.32
N GLY A 200 -2.62 5.31 -16.73
CA GLY A 200 -1.82 6.14 -15.83
C GLY A 200 -1.25 7.37 -16.52
N ALA A 201 -0.69 7.20 -17.72
CA ALA A 201 -0.15 8.31 -18.51
C ALA A 201 -1.25 9.31 -18.93
N LEU A 202 -2.44 8.81 -19.30
CA LEU A 202 -3.60 9.63 -19.61
C LEU A 202 -4.06 10.42 -18.37
N SER A 203 -4.17 9.77 -17.21
CA SER A 203 -4.55 10.43 -15.96
C SER A 203 -3.53 11.49 -15.55
N GLY A 204 -2.22 11.19 -15.68
CA GLY A 204 -1.16 12.17 -15.45
C GLY A 204 -1.28 13.38 -16.38
N TYR A 205 -1.50 13.15 -17.67
CA TYR A 205 -1.67 14.22 -18.64
C TYR A 205 -2.88 15.13 -18.36
N VAL A 206 -4.01 14.54 -17.95
CA VAL A 206 -5.21 15.30 -17.52
C VAL A 206 -4.89 16.13 -16.29
N LEU A 207 -4.25 15.52 -15.27
CA LEU A 207 -3.90 16.22 -14.04
C LEU A 207 -2.94 17.39 -14.30
N ASP A 208 -1.92 17.19 -15.13
CA ASP A 208 -0.98 18.26 -15.53
C ASP A 208 -1.69 19.38 -16.28
N SER A 209 -2.62 19.03 -17.18
CA SER A 209 -3.41 20.01 -17.91
C SER A 209 -4.32 20.84 -16.99
N LEU A 210 -4.90 20.22 -15.94
CA LEU A 210 -5.72 20.91 -14.94
C LEU A 210 -4.87 21.80 -14.03
N ARG A 211 -3.69 21.33 -13.61
CA ARG A 211 -2.76 22.12 -12.80
C ARG A 211 -2.19 23.32 -13.55
N GLY A 212 -1.86 23.12 -14.83
CA GLY A 212 -1.35 24.16 -15.72
C GLY A 212 -2.43 24.87 -16.53
N LEU A 213 -3.71 24.87 -16.08
CA LEU A 213 -4.82 25.44 -16.86
C LEU A 213 -4.63 26.94 -17.14
N ARG A 214 -4.03 27.68 -16.20
CA ARG A 214 -3.71 29.10 -16.37
C ARG A 214 -2.73 29.31 -17.53
N GLU A 215 -1.68 28.50 -17.60
CA GLU A 215 -0.65 28.54 -18.64
C GLU A 215 -1.23 28.11 -19.98
N VAL A 216 -2.06 27.06 -19.99
CA VAL A 216 -2.77 26.61 -21.20
C VAL A 216 -3.64 27.71 -21.80
N LEU A 217 -4.38 28.44 -20.94
CA LEU A 217 -5.21 29.57 -21.38
C LEU A 217 -4.37 30.76 -21.81
N GLN A 218 -3.34 31.12 -21.04
CA GLN A 218 -2.45 32.26 -21.32
C GLN A 218 -1.75 32.12 -22.68
N TYR A 219 -1.31 30.92 -23.04
CA TYR A 219 -0.56 30.65 -24.26
C TYR A 219 -1.43 30.07 -25.40
N HIS A 220 -2.77 30.08 -25.26
CA HIS A 220 -3.71 29.55 -26.25
C HIS A 220 -3.44 28.11 -26.69
N GLN A 221 -3.01 27.25 -25.75
CA GLN A 221 -2.65 25.85 -26.01
C GLN A 221 -3.83 24.86 -25.81
N GLY A 222 -5.06 25.35 -25.68
CA GLY A 222 -6.24 24.51 -25.40
C GLY A 222 -6.48 23.43 -26.45
N GLU A 223 -6.42 23.80 -27.75
CA GLU A 223 -6.64 22.85 -28.86
C GLU A 223 -5.53 21.79 -28.91
N ASN A 224 -4.26 22.20 -28.72
CA ASN A 224 -3.15 21.25 -28.69
C ASN A 224 -3.24 20.28 -27.50
N ARG A 225 -3.70 20.75 -26.34
CA ARG A 225 -3.92 19.89 -25.18
C ARG A 225 -5.09 18.93 -25.40
N LEU A 226 -6.17 19.38 -26.06
CA LEU A 226 -7.30 18.52 -26.41
C LEU A 226 -6.88 17.44 -27.41
N ALA A 227 -6.17 17.81 -28.48
CA ALA A 227 -5.65 16.85 -29.46
C ALA A 227 -4.73 15.80 -28.81
N GLY A 228 -3.85 16.24 -27.90
CA GLY A 228 -3.01 15.30 -27.15
C GLY A 228 -3.76 14.40 -26.17
N LEU A 229 -4.93 14.82 -25.67
CA LEU A 229 -5.85 14.01 -24.89
C LEU A 229 -6.55 12.97 -25.76
N GLU A 230 -7.04 13.37 -26.92
CA GLU A 230 -7.72 12.51 -27.89
C GLU A 230 -6.78 11.39 -28.38
N GLU A 231 -5.55 11.72 -28.79
CA GLU A 231 -4.54 10.74 -29.23
C GLU A 231 -4.27 9.67 -28.15
N ARG A 232 -4.11 10.09 -26.88
CA ARG A 232 -3.87 9.15 -25.78
C ARG A 232 -5.08 8.29 -25.46
N THR A 233 -6.27 8.89 -25.57
CA THR A 233 -7.55 8.18 -25.38
C THR A 233 -7.75 7.13 -26.46
N GLU A 234 -7.47 7.46 -27.72
CA GLU A 234 -7.58 6.53 -28.85
C GLU A 234 -6.59 5.36 -28.71
N GLY A 235 -5.34 5.65 -28.33
CA GLY A 235 -4.34 4.62 -28.01
C GLY A 235 -4.77 3.69 -26.88
N LEU A 236 -5.42 4.23 -25.86
CA LEU A 236 -5.97 3.47 -24.73
C LEU A 236 -7.13 2.58 -25.18
N LEU A 237 -8.08 3.12 -25.98
CA LEU A 237 -9.21 2.38 -26.52
C LEU A 237 -8.77 1.18 -27.37
N HIS A 238 -7.79 1.36 -28.25
CA HIS A 238 -7.24 0.23 -29.04
C HIS A 238 -6.61 -0.87 -28.17
N THR A 239 -6.01 -0.49 -27.06
CA THR A 239 -5.44 -1.48 -26.13
C THR A 239 -6.56 -2.19 -25.34
N GLU A 240 -7.60 -1.47 -24.95
CA GLU A 240 -8.80 -2.02 -24.31
C GLU A 240 -9.54 -3.00 -25.22
N GLU A 241 -9.76 -2.66 -26.49
CA GLU A 241 -10.38 -3.54 -27.49
C GLU A 241 -9.61 -4.86 -27.63
N ARG A 242 -8.27 -4.80 -27.74
CA ARG A 242 -7.43 -5.99 -27.79
C ARG A 242 -7.54 -6.83 -26.52
N MET A 243 -7.62 -6.18 -25.36
CA MET A 243 -7.77 -6.87 -24.07
C MET A 243 -9.15 -7.56 -23.98
N LYS A 244 -10.23 -6.84 -24.32
CA LYS A 244 -11.60 -7.39 -24.33
C LYS A 244 -11.77 -8.49 -25.37
N GLY A 245 -11.21 -8.32 -26.56
CA GLY A 245 -11.19 -9.34 -27.61
C GLY A 245 -10.52 -10.64 -27.15
N ARG A 246 -9.39 -10.55 -26.46
CA ARG A 246 -8.72 -11.73 -25.88
C ARG A 246 -9.56 -12.40 -24.79
N ALA A 247 -10.22 -11.62 -23.93
CA ALA A 247 -11.11 -12.16 -22.91
C ALA A 247 -12.29 -12.92 -23.54
N ALA A 248 -12.90 -12.35 -24.59
CA ALA A 248 -13.97 -12.98 -25.35
C ALA A 248 -13.50 -14.31 -26.01
N TRP A 249 -12.32 -14.32 -26.65
CA TRP A 249 -11.73 -15.52 -27.20
C TRP A 249 -11.44 -16.58 -26.13
N SER A 250 -10.92 -16.19 -24.98
CA SER A 250 -10.69 -17.09 -23.83
C SER A 250 -12.00 -17.74 -23.38
N MET A 251 -13.08 -16.95 -23.26
CA MET A 251 -14.39 -17.45 -22.88
C MET A 251 -14.99 -18.41 -23.93
N ALA A 252 -14.88 -18.06 -25.21
CA ALA A 252 -15.35 -18.90 -26.31
C ALA A 252 -14.60 -20.23 -26.33
N LEU A 253 -13.27 -20.21 -26.20
CA LEU A 253 -12.44 -21.42 -26.15
C LEU A 253 -12.81 -22.32 -24.96
N THR A 254 -12.97 -21.72 -23.76
CA THR A 254 -13.36 -22.44 -22.54
C THR A 254 -14.71 -23.14 -22.73
N ASN A 255 -15.73 -22.43 -23.25
CA ASN A 255 -17.05 -23.00 -23.50
C ASN A 255 -17.00 -24.11 -24.57
N THR A 256 -16.20 -23.94 -25.64
CA THR A 256 -16.01 -24.97 -26.66
C THR A 256 -15.39 -26.25 -26.08
N VAL A 257 -14.37 -26.08 -25.21
CA VAL A 257 -13.74 -27.23 -24.54
C VAL A 257 -14.72 -27.95 -23.61
N ILE A 258 -15.52 -27.20 -22.83
CA ILE A 258 -16.56 -27.75 -21.95
C ILE A 258 -17.59 -28.56 -22.79
N LEU A 259 -18.06 -27.96 -23.90
CA LEU A 259 -19.00 -28.64 -24.78
C LEU A 259 -18.41 -29.90 -25.39
N THR A 260 -17.15 -29.86 -25.82
CA THR A 260 -16.42 -31.03 -26.39
C THR A 260 -16.34 -32.16 -25.35
N PHE A 261 -15.97 -31.88 -24.11
CA PHE A 261 -15.95 -32.88 -23.04
C PHE A 261 -17.36 -33.41 -22.70
N SER A 262 -18.37 -32.55 -22.74
CA SER A 262 -19.76 -32.96 -22.49
C SER A 262 -20.27 -33.91 -23.60
N LEU A 263 -19.99 -33.61 -24.88
CA LEU A 263 -20.31 -34.49 -25.99
C LEU A 263 -19.48 -35.80 -25.94
N GLY A 264 -18.20 -35.70 -25.57
CA GLY A 264 -17.35 -36.85 -25.32
C GLY A 264 -17.87 -37.76 -24.20
N MET A 265 -18.37 -37.17 -23.11
CA MET A 265 -19.02 -37.88 -22.01
C MET A 265 -20.27 -38.62 -22.49
N LEU A 266 -21.12 -37.94 -23.27
CA LEU A 266 -22.32 -38.53 -23.84
C LEU A 266 -21.95 -39.72 -24.75
N ALA A 267 -20.99 -39.56 -25.66
CA ALA A 267 -20.58 -40.61 -26.58
C ALA A 267 -19.97 -41.81 -25.84
N ALA A 268 -19.10 -41.55 -24.84
CA ALA A 268 -18.49 -42.62 -24.04
C ALA A 268 -19.54 -43.37 -23.20
N ALA A 269 -20.45 -42.66 -22.54
CA ALA A 269 -21.51 -43.25 -21.73
C ALA A 269 -22.52 -44.04 -22.59
N ALA A 270 -22.89 -43.52 -23.76
CA ALA A 270 -23.73 -44.25 -24.73
C ALA A 270 -23.02 -45.52 -25.28
N GLY A 271 -21.72 -45.42 -25.60
CA GLY A 271 -20.94 -46.61 -26.00
C GLY A 271 -20.90 -47.69 -24.93
N LEU A 272 -20.71 -47.31 -23.67
CA LEU A 272 -20.74 -48.24 -22.53
C LEU A 272 -22.14 -48.83 -22.29
N TYR A 273 -23.21 -48.07 -22.54
CA TYR A 273 -24.59 -48.53 -22.47
C TYR A 273 -24.88 -49.57 -23.54
N PHE A 274 -24.51 -49.31 -24.80
CA PHE A 274 -24.68 -50.30 -25.89
C PHE A 274 -23.82 -51.55 -25.70
N ALA A 275 -22.67 -51.43 -25.03
CA ALA A 275 -21.83 -52.53 -24.63
C ALA A 275 -22.37 -53.33 -23.42
N GLY A 276 -23.48 -52.88 -22.81
CA GLY A 276 -24.06 -53.49 -21.61
C GLY A 276 -23.26 -53.27 -20.32
N ALA A 277 -22.25 -52.38 -20.33
CA ALA A 277 -21.39 -52.12 -19.19
C ALA A 277 -22.03 -51.18 -18.15
N VAL A 278 -22.95 -50.31 -18.56
CA VAL A 278 -23.74 -49.42 -17.69
C VAL A 278 -25.21 -49.45 -18.08
N ARG A 279 -26.08 -49.09 -17.12
CA ARG A 279 -27.52 -48.90 -17.36
C ARG A 279 -27.76 -47.49 -17.87
N PHE A 280 -29.03 -47.15 -18.20
CA PHE A 280 -29.38 -45.81 -18.71
C PHE A 280 -29.13 -44.68 -17.68
N ASP A 281 -29.24 -44.98 -16.39
CA ASP A 281 -28.84 -44.07 -15.30
C ASP A 281 -27.35 -43.70 -15.39
N GLY A 282 -26.47 -44.67 -15.81
CA GLY A 282 -25.05 -44.44 -16.06
C GLY A 282 -24.75 -43.59 -17.30
N VAL A 283 -25.75 -43.30 -18.16
CA VAL A 283 -25.64 -42.29 -19.23
C VAL A 283 -26.14 -40.91 -18.78
N LEU A 284 -27.35 -40.88 -18.23
CA LEU A 284 -28.02 -39.62 -17.90
C LEU A 284 -27.35 -38.88 -16.73
N ILE A 285 -27.03 -39.60 -15.66
CA ILE A 285 -26.52 -38.96 -14.43
C ILE A 285 -25.08 -38.45 -14.59
N PRO A 286 -24.10 -39.22 -15.14
CA PRO A 286 -22.77 -38.69 -15.40
C PRO A 286 -22.74 -37.49 -16.33
N LEU A 287 -23.59 -37.48 -17.38
CA LEU A 287 -23.68 -36.34 -18.30
C LEU A 287 -24.20 -35.10 -17.60
N THR A 288 -25.34 -35.18 -16.88
CA THR A 288 -25.92 -34.04 -16.16
C THR A 288 -25.01 -33.56 -15.02
N ALA A 289 -24.34 -34.47 -14.33
CA ALA A 289 -23.35 -34.19 -13.30
C ALA A 289 -22.15 -33.42 -13.84
N LEU A 290 -21.56 -33.86 -14.96
CA LEU A 290 -20.44 -33.18 -15.59
C LEU A 290 -20.84 -31.79 -16.07
N MET A 291 -21.94 -31.66 -16.80
CA MET A 291 -22.40 -30.37 -17.35
C MET A 291 -22.69 -29.31 -16.26
N SER A 292 -23.21 -29.73 -15.10
CA SER A 292 -23.55 -28.82 -14.00
C SER A 292 -22.37 -28.48 -13.08
N SER A 293 -21.26 -29.20 -13.15
CA SER A 293 -20.16 -29.13 -12.18
C SER A 293 -18.96 -28.27 -12.62
N PHE A 294 -18.97 -27.67 -13.80
CA PHE A 294 -17.89 -26.82 -14.28
C PHE A 294 -17.79 -25.47 -13.57
N GLY A 295 -18.84 -25.02 -12.86
CA GLY A 295 -18.89 -23.70 -12.24
C GLY A 295 -17.64 -23.32 -11.41
N PRO A 296 -17.23 -24.15 -10.42
CA PRO A 296 -16.03 -23.87 -9.61
C PRO A 296 -14.75 -23.76 -10.43
N VAL A 297 -14.61 -24.61 -11.45
CA VAL A 297 -13.41 -24.70 -12.30
C VAL A 297 -13.34 -23.50 -13.27
N VAL A 298 -14.47 -23.06 -13.82
CA VAL A 298 -14.56 -21.87 -14.68
C VAL A 298 -14.26 -20.60 -13.88
N ALA A 299 -14.74 -20.51 -12.63
CA ALA A 299 -14.42 -19.41 -11.74
C ALA A 299 -12.90 -19.28 -11.54
N LEU A 300 -12.19 -20.41 -11.39
CA LEU A 300 -10.73 -20.42 -11.27
C LEU A 300 -10.04 -20.01 -12.59
N ALA A 301 -10.55 -20.47 -13.72
CA ALA A 301 -9.99 -20.16 -15.04
C ALA A 301 -9.99 -18.64 -15.34
N ASN A 302 -11.00 -17.92 -14.87
CA ASN A 302 -11.15 -16.47 -15.08
C ASN A 302 -10.19 -15.62 -14.23
N LEU A 303 -9.47 -16.19 -13.25
CA LEU A 303 -8.55 -15.47 -12.38
C LEU A 303 -7.17 -15.21 -13.01
N GLY A 304 -6.80 -15.83 -14.12
CA GLY A 304 -5.44 -15.84 -14.64
C GLY A 304 -4.81 -14.46 -14.86
N SER A 305 -5.55 -13.51 -15.46
CA SER A 305 -5.04 -12.16 -15.72
C SER A 305 -5.00 -11.28 -14.45
N THR A 306 -5.97 -11.45 -13.58
CA THR A 306 -6.09 -10.69 -12.33
C THR A 306 -5.00 -11.14 -11.35
N LEU A 307 -4.69 -12.42 -11.29
CA LEU A 307 -3.68 -12.97 -10.40
C LEU A 307 -2.27 -12.41 -10.67
N GLN A 308 -1.89 -12.23 -11.95
CA GLN A 308 -0.59 -11.62 -12.28
C GLN A 308 -0.46 -10.21 -11.71
N ASN A 309 -1.52 -9.41 -11.82
CA ASN A 309 -1.55 -8.05 -11.30
C ASN A 309 -1.47 -8.03 -9.77
N THR A 310 -2.22 -8.90 -9.13
CA THR A 310 -2.23 -9.05 -7.68
C THR A 310 -0.87 -9.53 -7.16
N LEU A 311 -0.19 -10.43 -7.86
CA LEU A 311 1.17 -10.87 -7.48
C LEU A 311 2.20 -9.75 -7.65
N ALA A 312 2.07 -8.89 -8.68
CA ALA A 312 2.93 -7.73 -8.86
C ALA A 312 2.71 -6.69 -7.73
N ALA A 313 1.45 -6.39 -7.39
CA ALA A 313 1.11 -5.53 -6.26
C ALA A 313 1.61 -6.13 -4.93
N GLY A 314 1.39 -7.43 -4.72
CA GLY A 314 1.90 -8.14 -3.55
C GLY A 314 3.41 -8.08 -3.43
N ASN A 315 4.14 -8.18 -4.54
CA ASN A 315 5.60 -8.03 -4.52
C ASN A 315 6.03 -6.62 -4.06
N ARG A 316 5.37 -5.55 -4.54
CA ARG A 316 5.65 -4.17 -4.10
C ARG A 316 5.37 -3.96 -2.61
N VAL A 317 4.26 -4.50 -2.11
CA VAL A 317 3.93 -4.48 -0.67
C VAL A 317 4.98 -5.23 0.14
N LEU A 318 5.38 -6.44 -0.29
CA LEU A 318 6.42 -7.23 0.38
C LEU A 318 7.80 -6.56 0.33
N ASP A 319 8.11 -5.78 -0.73
CA ASP A 319 9.35 -5.01 -0.82
C ASP A 319 9.45 -3.98 0.30
N ILE A 320 8.34 -3.28 0.62
CA ILE A 320 8.30 -2.34 1.76
C ILE A 320 8.41 -3.07 3.10
N LEU A 321 7.71 -4.20 3.25
CA LEU A 321 7.74 -4.95 4.51
C LEU A 321 9.10 -5.57 4.84
N ASP A 322 9.86 -5.94 3.81
CA ASP A 322 11.17 -6.58 3.93
C ASP A 322 12.32 -5.58 3.90
N GLU A 323 12.05 -4.32 3.61
CA GLU A 323 13.10 -3.32 3.53
C GLU A 323 13.66 -3.03 4.92
N GLU A 324 14.98 -3.12 5.04
CA GLU A 324 15.68 -2.81 6.29
C GLU A 324 15.88 -1.30 6.42
N PRO A 325 15.65 -0.73 7.62
CA PRO A 325 15.93 0.68 7.87
C PRO A 325 17.45 0.94 7.79
N LEU A 326 17.82 2.16 7.36
CA LEU A 326 19.22 2.61 7.40
C LEU A 326 19.65 2.95 8.83
N VAL A 327 18.73 3.44 9.64
CA VAL A 327 18.96 3.79 11.05
C VAL A 327 18.04 2.94 11.91
N HIS A 328 18.61 2.19 12.84
CA HIS A 328 17.85 1.34 13.76
C HIS A 328 17.46 2.12 15.03
N GLU A 329 16.21 1.95 15.49
CA GLU A 329 15.81 2.44 16.81
C GLU A 329 16.63 1.75 17.91
N ILE A 330 17.09 2.55 18.87
CA ILE A 330 17.77 2.07 20.06
C ILE A 330 16.85 2.26 21.26
N ALA A 331 16.63 1.17 21.97
CA ALA A 331 15.84 1.14 23.19
C ALA A 331 16.56 0.33 24.27
N GLY A 332 16.27 0.63 25.55
CA GLY A 332 16.82 -0.12 26.68
C GLY A 332 18.23 0.27 27.13
N GLY A 333 18.82 1.31 26.53
CA GLY A 333 20.07 1.93 27.00
C GLY A 333 19.85 2.82 28.23
N GLN A 334 20.95 3.37 28.78
CA GLN A 334 20.88 4.32 29.88
C GLN A 334 20.21 5.64 29.42
N THR A 335 19.33 6.19 30.24
CA THR A 335 18.73 7.51 30.02
C THR A 335 19.82 8.58 29.93
N THR A 336 19.74 9.42 28.92
CA THR A 336 20.72 10.46 28.64
C THR A 336 20.03 11.83 28.76
N ALA A 337 20.63 12.75 29.54
CA ALA A 337 20.24 14.14 29.57
C ALA A 337 21.22 14.96 28.70
N PHE A 338 20.74 16.08 28.13
CA PHE A 338 21.56 16.89 27.25
C PHE A 338 22.64 17.67 28.02
N SER A 339 23.89 17.62 27.54
CA SER A 339 25.03 18.37 28.09
C SER A 339 25.98 18.92 27.02
N GLY A 340 25.49 19.07 25.78
CA GLY A 340 26.25 19.53 24.61
C GLY A 340 26.28 18.50 23.49
N ALA A 341 26.77 18.91 22.32
CA ALA A 341 26.91 18.02 21.15
C ALA A 341 28.24 18.27 20.44
N ALA A 342 28.69 17.30 19.63
CA ALA A 342 29.91 17.44 18.83
C ALA A 342 29.83 16.55 17.57
N CYS A 343 30.48 17.00 16.52
CA CYS A 343 30.83 16.17 15.36
C CYS A 343 32.35 16.01 15.36
N GLU A 344 32.84 14.79 15.23
CA GLU A 344 34.29 14.45 15.25
C GLU A 344 34.63 13.76 13.91
N ASP A 345 35.36 14.44 13.01
CA ASP A 345 35.79 13.96 11.70
C ASP A 345 34.66 13.33 10.85
N VAL A 346 33.45 13.90 10.94
CA VAL A 346 32.25 13.34 10.32
C VAL A 346 32.31 13.43 8.80
N SER A 347 32.16 12.28 8.15
CA SER A 347 32.01 12.14 6.71
C SER A 347 30.69 11.47 6.38
N PHE A 348 30.03 11.93 5.31
CA PHE A 348 28.71 11.42 4.91
C PHE A 348 28.43 11.61 3.42
N SER A 349 27.76 10.62 2.82
CA SER A 349 27.33 10.60 1.42
C SER A 349 25.88 10.16 1.26
N TYR A 350 25.13 10.80 0.37
CA TYR A 350 23.86 10.25 -0.09
C TYR A 350 24.12 9.28 -1.26
N GLY A 351 24.22 7.99 -0.95
CA GLY A 351 24.64 6.99 -1.93
C GLY A 351 26.09 7.19 -2.35
N GLU A 352 26.34 7.52 -3.63
CA GLU A 352 27.70 7.74 -4.16
C GLU A 352 28.16 9.21 -4.09
N GLU A 353 27.25 10.15 -3.78
CA GLU A 353 27.57 11.58 -3.73
C GLU A 353 28.07 12.00 -2.35
N PRO A 354 29.38 12.36 -2.21
CA PRO A 354 29.91 12.85 -0.94
C PRO A 354 29.39 14.26 -0.65
N VAL A 355 28.89 14.47 0.57
CA VAL A 355 28.32 15.74 1.01
C VAL A 355 29.11 16.37 2.15
N LEU A 356 29.60 15.57 3.09
CA LEU A 356 30.45 16.02 4.20
C LEU A 356 31.77 15.25 4.20
N SER A 357 32.87 15.96 4.44
CA SER A 357 34.23 15.40 4.43
C SER A 357 34.99 15.87 5.65
N ARG A 358 35.15 14.99 6.64
CA ARG A 358 35.90 15.19 7.89
C ARG A 358 35.49 16.46 8.63
N VAL A 359 34.18 16.66 8.82
CA VAL A 359 33.62 17.81 9.52
C VAL A 359 33.79 17.62 11.03
N SER A 360 34.43 18.60 11.69
CA SER A 360 34.51 18.67 13.14
C SER A 360 33.83 19.95 13.62
N LEU A 361 32.91 19.82 14.60
CA LEU A 361 32.12 20.92 15.15
C LEU A 361 31.90 20.65 16.63
N HIS A 362 32.13 21.67 17.46
CA HIS A 362 31.83 21.60 18.88
C HIS A 362 30.63 22.51 19.20
N ILE A 363 29.65 21.98 19.95
CA ILE A 363 28.40 22.66 20.30
C ILE A 363 28.27 22.64 21.82
N PRO A 364 28.81 23.65 22.54
CA PRO A 364 28.77 23.72 23.98
C PRO A 364 27.33 23.92 24.49
N GLN A 365 27.01 23.39 25.65
CA GLN A 365 25.73 23.58 26.31
C GLN A 365 25.46 25.08 26.56
N GLY A 366 24.23 25.53 26.30
CA GLY A 366 23.80 26.91 26.54
C GLY A 366 24.33 27.95 25.55
N ARG A 367 24.96 27.53 24.45
CA ARG A 367 25.48 28.42 23.39
C ARG A 367 24.64 28.36 22.11
N VAL A 368 24.73 29.42 21.34
CA VAL A 368 24.16 29.54 20.00
C VAL A 368 25.31 29.39 19.00
N VAL A 369 25.32 28.31 18.25
CA VAL A 369 26.29 28.04 17.20
C VAL A 369 25.70 28.31 15.83
N GLY A 370 26.26 29.24 15.08
CA GLY A 370 25.86 29.59 13.71
C GLY A 370 26.62 28.77 12.66
N ILE A 371 25.93 28.31 11.63
CA ILE A 371 26.56 27.67 10.47
C ILE A 371 26.12 28.43 9.22
N THR A 372 27.05 29.04 8.51
CA THR A 372 26.81 29.79 7.28
C THR A 372 27.46 29.07 6.08
N GLY A 373 27.03 29.38 4.86
CA GLY A 373 27.61 28.83 3.66
C GLY A 373 26.64 28.78 2.48
N ARG A 374 27.17 28.50 1.29
CA ARG A 374 26.36 28.41 0.06
C ARG A 374 25.33 27.28 0.14
N SER A 375 24.25 27.38 -0.67
CA SER A 375 23.33 26.26 -0.86
C SER A 375 24.08 25.03 -1.35
N GLY A 376 23.73 23.85 -0.85
CA GLY A 376 24.41 22.59 -1.18
C GLY A 376 25.72 22.32 -0.43
N SER A 377 26.18 23.20 0.50
CA SER A 377 27.42 22.97 1.26
C SER A 377 27.32 21.94 2.39
N GLY A 378 26.19 21.22 2.55
CA GLY A 378 26.03 20.17 3.56
C GLY A 378 25.42 20.60 4.91
N LYS A 379 25.04 21.87 5.09
CA LYS A 379 24.52 22.40 6.36
C LYS A 379 23.30 21.65 6.89
N SER A 380 22.27 21.48 6.06
CA SER A 380 21.06 20.73 6.43
C SER A 380 21.35 19.26 6.68
N THR A 381 22.30 18.67 5.94
CA THR A 381 22.77 17.31 6.16
C THR A 381 23.40 17.14 7.54
N LEU A 382 24.20 18.11 7.97
CA LEU A 382 24.79 18.11 9.32
C LEU A 382 23.72 18.11 10.43
N LEU A 383 22.67 18.97 10.29
CA LEU A 383 21.56 18.97 11.23
C LEU A 383 20.82 17.62 11.27
N ARG A 384 20.65 16.98 10.10
CA ARG A 384 20.01 15.66 10.00
C ARG A 384 20.83 14.54 10.63
N LEU A 385 22.17 14.63 10.60
CA LEU A 385 23.06 13.71 11.28
C LEU A 385 23.03 13.93 12.81
N LEU A 386 22.97 15.16 13.27
CA LEU A 386 22.76 15.49 14.70
C LEU A 386 21.44 14.90 15.20
N MET A 387 20.35 15.01 14.41
CA MET A 387 19.06 14.36 14.69
C MET A 387 19.11 12.84 14.54
N ARG A 388 20.21 12.25 14.12
CA ARG A 388 20.30 10.83 13.78
C ARG A 388 19.16 10.35 12.85
N PHE A 389 18.86 11.16 11.82
CA PHE A 389 18.01 10.73 10.72
C PHE A 389 18.78 9.85 9.73
N TRP A 390 20.10 9.99 9.72
CA TRP A 390 21.09 9.11 9.09
C TRP A 390 22.25 8.88 10.07
N ASP A 391 22.94 7.77 9.94
CA ASP A 391 24.21 7.54 10.59
C ASP A 391 25.36 8.02 9.68
N ALA A 392 26.42 8.58 10.26
CA ALA A 392 27.59 9.02 9.51
C ALA A 392 28.37 7.82 8.94
N ASP A 393 28.94 7.99 7.72
CA ASP A 393 29.79 6.98 7.08
C ASP A 393 31.15 6.86 7.77
N GLY A 394 31.66 7.96 8.31
CA GLY A 394 32.92 8.02 9.05
C GLY A 394 32.88 9.08 10.14
N GLY A 395 33.75 8.92 11.15
CA GLY A 395 33.74 9.77 12.34
C GLY A 395 32.62 9.45 13.31
N ALA A 396 32.33 10.39 14.21
CA ALA A 396 31.30 10.24 15.23
C ALA A 396 30.49 11.52 15.43
N VAL A 397 29.16 11.38 15.53
CA VAL A 397 28.27 12.43 16.02
C VAL A 397 27.95 12.12 17.49
N ARG A 398 28.23 13.05 18.38
CA ARG A 398 28.04 12.87 19.82
C ARG A 398 27.01 13.83 20.38
N VAL A 399 26.20 13.31 21.27
CA VAL A 399 25.30 14.10 22.15
C VAL A 399 25.58 13.69 23.59
N SER A 400 25.84 14.68 24.44
CA SER A 400 26.20 14.44 25.85
C SER A 400 27.40 13.48 25.98
N SER A 401 28.45 13.70 25.17
CA SER A 401 29.70 12.90 25.11
C SER A 401 29.50 11.44 24.68
N ARG A 402 28.31 11.03 24.28
CA ARG A 402 28.01 9.69 23.76
C ARG A 402 27.78 9.74 22.25
N ASP A 403 28.20 8.71 21.55
CA ASP A 403 27.83 8.54 20.14
C ASP A 403 26.29 8.43 20.02
N VAL A 404 25.68 9.16 19.09
CA VAL A 404 24.23 9.11 18.87
C VAL A 404 23.73 7.70 18.53
N ARG A 405 24.63 6.83 18.02
CA ARG A 405 24.37 5.42 17.74
C ARG A 405 24.24 4.56 19.01
N GLU A 406 24.53 5.09 20.19
CA GLU A 406 24.43 4.42 21.49
C GLU A 406 23.36 5.03 22.39
N VAL A 407 22.78 6.17 21.99
CA VAL A 407 21.75 6.88 22.77
C VAL A 407 20.36 6.35 22.39
N ASN A 408 19.51 6.13 23.42
CA ASN A 408 18.11 5.78 23.17
C ASN A 408 17.45 6.78 22.21
N THR A 409 16.81 6.28 21.15
CA THR A 409 16.14 7.13 20.16
C THR A 409 15.07 8.04 20.81
N GLY A 410 14.33 7.51 21.81
CA GLY A 410 13.36 8.31 22.57
C GLY A 410 13.99 9.44 23.37
N ASP A 411 15.21 9.27 23.89
CA ASP A 411 15.93 10.32 24.61
C ASP A 411 16.39 11.41 23.64
N LEU A 412 16.97 11.04 22.49
CA LEU A 412 17.33 12.00 21.44
C LEU A 412 16.12 12.85 21.04
N ARG A 413 14.98 12.24 20.75
CA ARG A 413 13.76 12.98 20.35
C ARG A 413 13.23 13.92 21.43
N ARG A 414 13.42 13.61 22.70
CA ARG A 414 13.07 14.51 23.81
C ARG A 414 14.06 15.65 23.98
N MET A 415 15.33 15.42 23.69
CA MET A 415 16.37 16.44 23.84
C MET A 415 16.46 17.40 22.68
N GLU A 416 15.96 17.04 21.49
CA GLU A 416 16.15 17.73 20.23
C GLU A 416 14.85 18.34 19.72
N GLY A 417 14.87 19.62 19.37
CA GLY A 417 13.83 20.29 18.60
C GLY A 417 14.37 20.67 17.23
N PHE A 418 13.72 20.25 16.16
CA PHE A 418 14.18 20.51 14.80
C PHE A 418 13.16 21.32 14.00
N VAL A 419 13.60 22.44 13.45
CA VAL A 419 12.84 23.25 12.49
C VAL A 419 13.49 23.11 11.14
N THR A 420 12.76 22.53 10.21
CA THR A 420 13.18 22.36 8.82
C THR A 420 12.94 23.65 8.01
N GLN A 421 13.63 23.79 6.90
CA GLN A 421 13.46 24.92 5.97
C GLN A 421 12.01 25.03 5.48
N GLU A 422 11.33 23.90 5.23
CA GLU A 422 9.91 23.83 4.90
C GLU A 422 9.13 23.19 6.06
N THR A 423 8.14 23.89 6.58
CA THR A 423 7.25 23.38 7.63
C THR A 423 6.05 22.67 7.01
N HIS A 424 5.92 21.37 7.29
CA HIS A 424 4.73 20.61 6.91
C HIS A 424 3.60 20.79 7.92
N LEU A 425 2.42 21.11 7.41
CA LEU A 425 1.19 21.21 8.17
C LEU A 425 0.20 20.13 7.71
N PHE A 426 -0.50 19.55 8.67
CA PHE A 426 -1.53 18.55 8.41
C PHE A 426 -2.87 19.25 8.19
N ARG A 427 -3.74 18.66 7.40
CA ARG A 427 -5.11 19.12 7.20
C ARG A 427 -5.95 18.94 8.47
N ASP A 428 -5.75 19.86 9.41
CA ASP A 428 -6.39 19.88 10.72
C ASP A 428 -6.38 21.33 11.25
N SER A 429 -6.89 21.59 12.44
CA SER A 429 -6.83 22.92 13.05
C SER A 429 -5.38 23.35 13.35
N ILE A 430 -5.15 24.65 13.49
CA ILE A 430 -3.86 25.20 13.93
C ILE A 430 -3.48 24.63 15.31
N ALA A 431 -4.43 24.55 16.25
CA ALA A 431 -4.20 23.96 17.56
C ALA A 431 -3.74 22.50 17.47
N SER A 432 -4.39 21.67 16.65
CA SER A 432 -4.00 20.28 16.44
C SER A 432 -2.60 20.17 15.83
N ASN A 433 -2.29 21.03 14.87
CA ASN A 433 -0.96 21.12 14.26
C ASN A 433 0.13 21.49 15.27
N LEU A 434 -0.13 22.34 16.23
CA LEU A 434 0.81 22.70 17.30
C LEU A 434 0.96 21.55 18.31
N ARG A 435 -0.14 20.89 18.69
CA ARG A 435 -0.13 19.75 19.64
C ARG A 435 0.64 18.52 19.16
N ILE A 436 1.06 18.46 17.91
CA ILE A 436 2.01 17.44 17.44
C ILE A 436 3.32 17.49 18.24
N ALA A 437 3.77 18.69 18.64
CA ALA A 437 4.99 18.86 19.43
C ALA A 437 4.80 18.47 20.92
N LYS A 438 3.59 18.72 21.46
CA LYS A 438 3.23 18.36 22.84
C LYS A 438 1.73 18.05 22.89
N ARG A 439 1.38 16.76 22.97
CA ARG A 439 0.00 16.28 22.84
C ARG A 439 -0.96 16.89 23.84
N ASP A 440 -0.53 17.02 25.08
CA ASP A 440 -1.34 17.49 26.21
C ASP A 440 -1.18 18.99 26.48
N ALA A 441 -0.70 19.77 25.49
CA ALA A 441 -0.50 21.20 25.63
C ALA A 441 -1.83 21.92 25.90
N THR A 442 -1.83 22.73 26.96
CA THR A 442 -2.93 23.64 27.30
C THR A 442 -3.02 24.77 26.30
N GLN A 443 -4.17 25.46 26.27
CA GLN A 443 -4.35 26.63 25.41
C GLN A 443 -3.32 27.75 25.76
N ALA A 444 -3.03 27.95 27.03
CA ALA A 444 -2.05 28.94 27.49
C ALA A 444 -0.62 28.61 26.98
N GLU A 445 -0.23 27.36 26.97
CA GLU A 445 1.07 26.91 26.41
C GLU A 445 1.14 27.12 24.90
N LEU A 446 0.05 26.86 24.18
CA LEU A 446 -0.04 27.13 22.74
C LEU A 446 0.15 28.61 22.45
N GLU A 447 -0.57 29.49 23.20
CA GLU A 447 -0.47 30.93 23.04
C GLU A 447 0.93 31.47 23.38
N ALA A 448 1.53 30.96 24.46
CA ALA A 448 2.89 31.36 24.86
C ALA A 448 3.92 31.01 23.78
N ALA A 449 3.85 29.77 23.22
CA ALA A 449 4.72 29.35 22.14
C ALA A 449 4.49 30.15 20.84
N CYS A 450 3.23 30.46 20.50
CA CYS A 450 2.89 31.29 19.35
C CYS A 450 3.30 32.76 19.49
N LYS A 451 3.27 33.31 20.69
CA LYS A 451 3.80 34.67 20.99
C LYS A 451 5.30 34.72 20.76
N LYS A 452 6.05 33.71 21.25
CA LYS A 452 7.51 33.56 20.99
C LYS A 452 7.82 33.45 19.49
N ALA A 453 6.98 32.79 18.72
CA ALA A 453 7.13 32.64 17.29
C ALA A 453 6.52 33.76 16.45
N SER A 454 6.02 34.84 17.08
CA SER A 454 5.38 36.00 16.40
C SER A 454 4.22 35.60 15.45
N VAL A 455 3.41 34.59 15.84
CA VAL A 455 2.28 34.12 15.04
C VAL A 455 0.94 34.20 15.77
N HIS A 456 0.94 34.54 17.07
CA HIS A 456 -0.26 34.60 17.91
C HIS A 456 -1.30 35.60 17.39
N GLU A 457 -0.90 36.86 17.13
CA GLU A 457 -1.80 37.90 16.66
C GLU A 457 -2.40 37.58 15.29
N PHE A 458 -1.61 36.95 14.40
CA PHE A 458 -2.11 36.43 13.14
C PHE A 458 -3.19 35.37 13.36
N ILE A 459 -2.96 34.42 14.27
CA ILE A 459 -3.95 33.35 14.55
C ILE A 459 -5.24 33.99 15.09
N LEU A 460 -5.16 34.97 15.98
CA LEU A 460 -6.34 35.64 16.51
C LEU A 460 -7.10 36.45 15.45
N SER A 461 -6.44 36.92 14.41
CA SER A 461 -7.09 37.63 13.30
C SER A 461 -7.92 36.72 12.40
N LEU A 462 -7.74 35.39 12.51
CA LEU A 462 -8.49 34.39 11.72
C LEU A 462 -9.90 34.19 12.32
N PRO A 463 -10.92 33.90 11.48
CA PRO A 463 -12.32 33.81 11.94
C PRO A 463 -12.57 32.79 13.05
N LYS A 464 -11.75 31.72 13.15
CA LYS A 464 -11.87 30.67 14.17
C LYS A 464 -10.63 30.60 15.09
N GLY A 465 -9.74 31.61 15.04
CA GLY A 465 -8.53 31.62 15.86
C GLY A 465 -7.73 30.29 15.72
N TYR A 466 -7.39 29.69 16.84
CA TYR A 466 -6.65 28.41 16.91
C TYR A 466 -7.39 27.19 16.32
N ASP A 467 -8.72 27.26 16.22
CA ASP A 467 -9.54 26.20 15.61
C ASP A 467 -9.71 26.37 14.10
N THR A 468 -9.02 27.36 13.50
CA THR A 468 -9.02 27.56 12.04
C THR A 468 -8.41 26.33 11.37
N PRO A 469 -9.14 25.69 10.42
CA PRO A 469 -8.61 24.56 9.67
C PRO A 469 -7.54 25.03 8.69
N VAL A 470 -6.43 24.32 8.67
CA VAL A 470 -5.36 24.51 7.71
C VAL A 470 -5.66 23.65 6.49
N GLY A 471 -5.55 24.21 5.28
CA GLY A 471 -5.74 23.51 4.03
C GLY A 471 -4.69 22.41 3.81
N GLU A 472 -4.84 21.69 2.72
CA GLU A 472 -3.90 20.62 2.34
C GLU A 472 -2.49 21.22 2.18
N LEU A 473 -1.49 20.62 2.84
CA LEU A 473 -0.10 21.11 2.89
C LEU A 473 0.07 22.57 3.36
N GLY A 474 -0.97 23.17 3.95
CA GLY A 474 -0.92 24.55 4.46
C GLY A 474 -1.04 25.63 3.37
N ASP A 475 -1.59 25.33 2.20
CA ASP A 475 -1.75 26.26 1.06
C ASP A 475 -2.65 27.46 1.37
N THR A 476 -3.43 27.42 2.44
CA THR A 476 -4.19 28.57 2.94
C THR A 476 -3.34 29.58 3.72
N LEU A 477 -2.08 29.26 4.02
CA LEU A 477 -1.14 30.08 4.79
C LEU A 477 0.06 30.49 3.92
N SER A 478 0.56 31.71 4.14
CA SER A 478 1.81 32.16 3.52
C SER A 478 3.01 31.35 3.99
N GLY A 479 4.10 31.36 3.22
CA GLY A 479 5.34 30.67 3.61
C GLY A 479 5.87 31.12 4.98
N GLY A 480 5.79 32.42 5.28
CA GLY A 480 6.21 32.96 6.57
C GLY A 480 5.34 32.52 7.74
N GLU A 481 4.02 32.41 7.56
CA GLU A 481 3.09 31.92 8.58
C GLU A 481 3.33 30.43 8.88
N ARG A 482 3.52 29.60 7.84
CA ARG A 482 3.91 28.20 8.00
C ARG A 482 5.20 28.03 8.79
N GLN A 483 6.22 28.85 8.45
CA GLN A 483 7.52 28.80 9.10
C GLN A 483 7.42 29.20 10.58
N ARG A 484 6.65 30.25 10.92
CA ARG A 484 6.38 30.66 12.31
C ARG A 484 5.62 29.59 13.11
N LEU A 485 4.70 28.85 12.49
CA LEU A 485 4.05 27.70 13.13
C LEU A 485 5.04 26.56 13.41
N GLY A 486 6.01 26.32 12.51
CA GLY A 486 7.11 25.39 12.74
C GLY A 486 7.97 25.79 13.94
N LEU A 487 8.31 27.07 14.05
CA LEU A 487 9.03 27.63 15.20
C LEU A 487 8.19 27.53 16.49
N ALA A 488 6.88 27.79 16.43
CA ALA A 488 6.00 27.63 17.58
C ALA A 488 5.98 26.17 18.07
N ARG A 489 6.00 25.17 17.16
CA ARG A 489 6.16 23.75 17.54
C ARG A 489 7.47 23.50 18.30
N ALA A 490 8.59 24.05 17.82
CA ALA A 490 9.89 23.89 18.46
C ALA A 490 9.91 24.52 19.86
N PHE A 491 9.33 25.71 20.04
CA PHE A 491 9.19 26.34 21.35
C PHE A 491 8.25 25.58 22.29
N LEU A 492 7.17 25.01 21.75
CA LEU A 492 6.19 24.21 22.51
C LEU A 492 6.78 22.86 22.96
N HIS A 493 7.63 22.25 22.12
CA HIS A 493 8.33 21.00 22.45
C HIS A 493 9.28 21.15 23.64
N ASP A 494 9.80 22.34 23.86
CA ASP A 494 10.63 22.75 25.00
C ASP A 494 11.92 21.94 25.15
N ALA A 495 12.51 21.53 24.03
CA ALA A 495 13.75 20.75 24.01
C ALA A 495 14.97 21.60 24.42
N PRO A 496 15.95 21.06 25.17
CA PRO A 496 17.18 21.75 25.54
C PRO A 496 18.14 22.01 24.36
N PHE A 497 17.98 21.29 23.24
CA PHE A 497 18.79 21.39 22.05
C PHE A 497 17.91 21.70 20.82
N LEU A 498 18.07 22.89 20.24
CA LEU A 498 17.32 23.34 19.07
C LEU A 498 18.20 23.35 17.83
N LEU A 499 17.72 22.74 16.78
CA LEU A 499 18.33 22.69 15.46
C LEU A 499 17.43 23.45 14.48
N LEU A 500 17.91 24.58 13.96
CA LEU A 500 17.12 25.50 13.15
C LEU A 500 17.73 25.64 11.75
N ASP A 501 17.02 25.11 10.74
CA ASP A 501 17.45 25.17 9.34
C ASP A 501 16.75 26.32 8.61
N GLU A 502 17.44 27.41 8.40
CA GLU A 502 16.98 28.65 7.78
C GLU A 502 15.64 29.18 8.37
N PRO A 503 15.53 29.35 9.70
CA PRO A 503 14.25 29.62 10.37
C PRO A 503 13.62 30.98 10.02
N THR A 504 14.32 31.85 9.30
CA THR A 504 13.85 33.20 8.96
C THR A 504 13.83 33.46 7.44
N SER A 505 14.05 32.43 6.59
CA SER A 505 14.21 32.59 5.13
C SER A 505 13.00 33.23 4.44
N ASN A 506 11.79 32.93 4.91
CA ASN A 506 10.53 33.41 4.34
C ASN A 506 9.90 34.58 5.14
N LEU A 507 10.67 35.26 6.00
CA LEU A 507 10.17 36.31 6.88
C LEU A 507 10.63 37.70 6.43
N ASP A 508 9.79 38.69 6.67
CA ASP A 508 10.15 40.09 6.62
C ASP A 508 11.06 40.47 7.79
N SER A 509 11.72 41.61 7.70
CA SER A 509 12.67 42.09 8.70
C SER A 509 12.08 42.32 10.09
N LEU A 510 10.78 42.66 10.19
CA LEU A 510 10.11 42.88 11.47
C LEU A 510 9.89 41.56 12.20
N ASN A 511 9.30 40.57 11.51
CA ASN A 511 9.06 39.24 12.06
C ASN A 511 10.38 38.51 12.34
N GLU A 512 11.38 38.65 11.47
CA GLU A 512 12.74 38.16 11.72
C GLU A 512 13.30 38.73 13.05
N GLY A 513 13.21 40.03 13.24
CA GLY A 513 13.70 40.69 14.47
C GLY A 513 13.00 40.22 15.75
N VAL A 514 11.71 39.86 15.69
CA VAL A 514 10.99 39.30 16.85
C VAL A 514 11.48 37.91 17.17
N ILE A 515 11.64 37.06 16.15
CA ILE A 515 12.13 35.68 16.33
C ILE A 515 13.56 35.66 16.86
N LEU A 516 14.45 36.50 16.32
CA LEU A 516 15.82 36.61 16.80
C LEU A 516 15.90 37.06 18.25
N ARG A 517 15.05 38.00 18.67
CA ARG A 517 14.91 38.40 20.09
C ARG A 517 14.40 37.26 20.96
N SER A 518 13.41 36.47 20.49
CA SER A 518 12.92 35.30 21.20
C SER A 518 14.03 34.26 21.39
N LEU A 519 14.81 33.98 20.37
CA LEU A 519 15.96 33.07 20.45
C LEU A 519 17.03 33.60 21.43
N GLN A 520 17.28 34.88 21.44
CA GLN A 520 18.20 35.52 22.41
C GLN A 520 17.70 35.41 23.84
N SER A 521 16.40 35.56 24.09
CA SER A 521 15.84 35.47 25.46
C SER A 521 15.91 34.02 26.01
N GLU A 522 15.98 33.02 25.15
CA GLU A 522 16.09 31.60 25.53
C GLU A 522 17.55 31.15 25.75
N ARG A 523 18.55 32.02 25.55
CA ARG A 523 20.01 31.72 25.66
C ARG A 523 20.44 31.09 26.99
N GLY A 524 19.75 31.37 28.09
CA GLY A 524 20.15 30.87 29.40
C GLY A 524 19.82 29.40 29.68
N GLY A 525 18.96 28.75 28.88
CA GLY A 525 18.44 27.43 29.14
C GLY A 525 18.58 26.44 27.97
N ARG A 526 18.94 26.91 26.78
CA ARG A 526 18.96 26.05 25.56
C ARG A 526 20.22 26.23 24.75
N THR A 527 20.63 25.12 24.11
CA THR A 527 21.67 25.12 23.08
C THR A 527 21.02 25.20 21.72
N VAL A 528 21.51 26.06 20.84
CA VAL A 528 20.92 26.28 19.52
C VAL A 528 21.98 26.11 18.45
N VAL A 529 21.70 25.32 17.42
CA VAL A 529 22.44 25.34 16.15
C VAL A 529 21.57 26.03 15.10
N LEU A 530 22.09 27.09 14.54
CA LEU A 530 21.38 27.97 13.62
C LEU A 530 22.05 27.98 12.25
N VAL A 531 21.37 27.45 11.26
CA VAL A 531 21.81 27.49 9.86
C VAL A 531 21.14 28.67 9.17
N SER A 532 21.92 29.59 8.60
CA SER A 532 21.39 30.67 7.78
C SER A 532 22.46 31.25 6.86
N HIS A 533 22.03 31.87 5.79
CA HIS A 533 22.87 32.69 4.90
C HIS A 533 22.72 34.20 5.18
N ARG A 534 21.86 34.61 6.11
CA ARG A 534 21.61 36.01 6.46
C ARG A 534 22.53 36.45 7.59
N ALA A 535 23.22 37.58 7.38
CA ALA A 535 24.10 38.19 8.39
C ALA A 535 23.34 38.59 9.67
N SER A 536 22.10 39.11 9.55
CA SER A 536 21.21 39.45 10.67
C SER A 536 20.95 38.25 11.57
N THR A 537 20.67 37.10 10.99
CA THR A 537 20.42 35.85 11.72
C THR A 537 21.70 35.33 12.40
N MET A 538 22.87 35.46 11.74
CA MET A 538 24.15 35.07 12.33
C MET A 538 24.62 35.96 13.47
N ALA A 539 24.15 37.21 13.55
CA ALA A 539 24.50 38.14 14.62
C ALA A 539 24.05 37.67 16.03
N VAL A 540 23.15 36.71 16.13
CA VAL A 540 22.71 36.14 17.43
C VAL A 540 23.59 34.98 17.87
N ALA A 541 24.46 34.43 17.01
CA ALA A 541 25.33 33.33 17.34
C ALA A 541 26.52 33.77 18.20
N ASP A 542 26.92 32.92 19.12
CA ASP A 542 28.14 33.07 19.94
C ASP A 542 29.39 32.71 19.14
N GLU A 543 29.27 31.71 18.28
CA GLU A 543 30.31 31.22 17.40
C GLU A 543 29.71 30.93 16.02
N VAL A 544 30.45 31.24 14.94
CA VAL A 544 29.99 31.06 13.57
C VAL A 544 31.02 30.24 12.78
N TYR A 545 30.57 29.15 12.19
CA TYR A 545 31.36 28.29 11.31
C TYR A 545 30.94 28.50 9.85
N ALA A 546 31.91 28.50 8.96
CA ALA A 546 31.66 28.60 7.53
C ALA A 546 31.70 27.22 6.87
N ALA A 547 30.61 26.83 6.22
CA ALA A 547 30.53 25.58 5.48
C ALA A 547 30.88 25.81 3.99
N GLN A 548 31.95 25.18 3.51
CA GLN A 548 32.40 25.24 2.12
C GLN A 548 32.75 23.81 1.65
N GLU A 549 32.18 23.38 0.52
CA GLU A 549 32.50 22.11 -0.13
C GLU A 549 32.51 20.90 0.85
N GLY A 550 31.55 20.84 1.74
CA GLY A 550 31.43 19.74 2.71
C GLY A 550 32.42 19.79 3.87
N ARG A 551 33.11 20.92 4.11
CA ARG A 551 34.00 21.15 5.25
C ARG A 551 33.53 22.34 6.07
N LEU A 552 33.88 22.37 7.36
CA LEU A 552 33.67 23.53 8.24
C LEU A 552 35.01 24.19 8.57
N SER A 553 35.03 25.51 8.58
CA SER A 553 36.16 26.34 8.98
C SER A 553 35.72 27.43 9.97
#